data_8ae9897ac4f30aec424e89ec75229410
#
_entry.id   8ae9897ac4f30aec424e89ec75229410
#
_cell.length_a   1.000
_cell.length_b   1.000
_cell.length_c   1.000
_cell.angle_alpha   90.00
_cell.angle_beta   90.00
_cell.angle_gamma   90.00
#
_symmetry.space_group_name_H-M   'P 1'
#
loop_
_entity.id
_entity.type
_entity.pdbx_description
1 polymer ?
#
loop_
_entity_poly.entity_id
_entity_poly.type
_entity_poly.pdbx_seq_one_letter_code
_entity_poly.pdbx_strand_id
1 'polypeptide(L)'
;EENPELIINKAVKEILNVQNKVNAENIVIYPYAHLSSSLSNPDIAQKILKGIEAELLDNNEAVLRVPFGWYKSFELSCKGHPLSELSRTITTEPEEESEDSEEEPSEPSKMFILEEDGNIFDVEEYNYKNKTLRQLVDHEEGKTKDTGKQPPHVRLIK
;
A
#
# COMPACT_ATOMS: atom_id res chain seq x y z
N GLU A 1 19.15 4.68 -19.98
CA GLU A 1 18.88 3.31 -20.46
C GLU A 1 18.41 2.48 -19.26
N GLU A 2 17.18 1.96 -19.33
CA GLU A 2 16.66 1.07 -18.28
C GLU A 2 17.52 -0.21 -18.29
N ASN A 3 18.12 -0.53 -17.14
CA ASN A 3 18.81 -1.81 -16.94
C ASN A 3 17.81 -2.82 -16.32
N PRO A 4 17.18 -3.69 -17.11
CA PRO A 4 16.15 -4.61 -16.61
C PRO A 4 16.66 -5.55 -15.51
N GLU A 5 17.92 -5.98 -15.58
CA GLU A 5 18.51 -6.89 -14.58
C GLU A 5 18.62 -6.24 -13.20
N LEU A 6 19.02 -4.97 -13.15
CA LEU A 6 19.08 -4.23 -11.91
C LEU A 6 17.68 -4.05 -11.28
N ILE A 7 16.68 -3.75 -12.12
CA ILE A 7 15.28 -3.61 -11.66
C ILE A 7 14.76 -4.96 -11.13
N ILE A 8 15.04 -6.07 -11.83
CA ILE A 8 14.65 -7.41 -11.40
C ILE A 8 15.24 -7.73 -10.02
N ASN A 9 16.55 -7.56 -9.85
CA ASN A 9 17.24 -7.83 -8.60
C ASN A 9 16.68 -7.00 -7.42
N LYS A 10 16.49 -5.69 -7.63
CA LYS A 10 15.90 -4.80 -6.63
C LYS A 10 14.46 -5.21 -6.28
N ALA A 11 13.64 -5.54 -7.29
CA ALA A 11 12.27 -5.96 -7.10
C ALA A 11 12.18 -7.27 -6.30
N VAL A 12 13.00 -8.27 -6.64
CA VAL A 12 13.03 -9.55 -5.94
C VAL A 12 13.44 -9.36 -4.47
N LYS A 13 14.47 -8.54 -4.22
CA LYS A 13 14.92 -8.22 -2.85
C LYS A 13 13.77 -7.62 -2.03
N GLU A 14 13.05 -6.64 -2.57
CA GLU A 14 11.95 -5.99 -1.87
C GLU A 14 10.74 -6.94 -1.67
N ILE A 15 10.41 -7.76 -2.67
CA ILE A 15 9.34 -8.76 -2.57
C ILE A 15 9.65 -9.76 -1.43
N LEU A 16 10.87 -10.29 -1.37
CA LEU A 16 11.28 -11.22 -0.33
C LEU A 16 11.30 -10.56 1.06
N ASN A 17 11.72 -9.29 1.15
CA ASN A 17 11.66 -8.53 2.39
C ASN A 17 10.21 -8.41 2.91
N VAL A 18 9.27 -8.03 2.06
CA VAL A 18 7.85 -7.92 2.44
C VAL A 18 7.26 -9.29 2.76
N GLN A 19 7.52 -10.31 1.94
CA GLN A 19 7.06 -11.68 2.17
C GLN A 19 7.47 -12.19 3.56
N ASN A 20 8.74 -12.00 3.93
CA ASN A 20 9.24 -12.41 5.24
C ASN A 20 8.56 -11.64 6.39
N LYS A 21 8.32 -10.33 6.23
CA LYS A 21 7.64 -9.52 7.25
C LYS A 21 6.20 -9.95 7.51
N VAL A 22 5.50 -10.40 6.47
CA VAL A 22 4.08 -10.81 6.56
C VAL A 22 3.87 -12.32 6.64
N ASN A 23 4.95 -13.13 6.56
CA ASN A 23 4.92 -14.59 6.48
C ASN A 23 3.98 -15.10 5.36
N ALA A 24 4.07 -14.52 4.17
CA ALA A 24 3.25 -14.95 3.05
C ALA A 24 3.75 -16.29 2.49
N GLU A 25 2.83 -17.23 2.26
CA GLU A 25 3.14 -18.56 1.70
C GLU A 25 3.21 -18.53 0.17
N ASN A 26 2.54 -17.58 -0.47
CA ASN A 26 2.44 -17.48 -1.92
C ASN A 26 2.67 -16.05 -2.40
N ILE A 27 3.34 -15.93 -3.53
CA ILE A 27 3.59 -14.67 -4.21
C ILE A 27 2.81 -14.64 -5.52
N VAL A 28 2.06 -13.56 -5.76
CA VAL A 28 1.36 -13.36 -7.02
C VAL A 28 1.91 -12.12 -7.71
N ILE A 29 2.50 -12.30 -8.89
CA ILE A 29 2.96 -11.20 -9.74
C ILE A 29 1.80 -10.79 -10.65
N TYR A 30 1.17 -9.65 -10.34
CA TYR A 30 0.01 -9.15 -11.07
C TYR A 30 0.36 -7.87 -11.83
N PRO A 31 0.54 -7.91 -13.16
CA PRO A 31 0.79 -6.69 -13.94
C PRO A 31 -0.46 -5.81 -13.97
N TYR A 32 -0.36 -4.61 -13.41
CA TYR A 32 -1.48 -3.68 -13.30
C TYR A 32 -1.07 -2.28 -13.76
N ALA A 33 -1.38 -1.96 -15.02
CA ALA A 33 -0.95 -0.73 -15.67
C ALA A 33 -1.52 0.55 -15.01
N HIS A 34 -2.68 0.47 -14.38
CA HIS A 34 -3.34 1.65 -13.77
C HIS A 34 -2.63 2.22 -12.54
N LEU A 35 -1.63 1.50 -11.99
CA LEU A 35 -0.83 2.00 -10.86
C LEU A 35 0.29 2.97 -11.28
N SER A 36 0.53 3.14 -12.59
CA SER A 36 1.58 4.03 -13.08
C SER A 36 1.04 5.01 -14.12
N SER A 37 1.44 6.26 -14.02
CA SER A 37 1.22 7.29 -15.04
C SER A 37 2.26 7.26 -16.16
N SER A 38 3.39 6.56 -15.97
CA SER A 38 4.47 6.39 -16.92
C SER A 38 4.71 4.91 -17.18
N LEU A 39 4.13 4.39 -18.26
CA LEU A 39 4.23 2.97 -18.61
C LEU A 39 5.50 2.70 -19.38
N SER A 40 6.18 1.61 -19.02
CA SER A 40 7.31 1.08 -19.78
C SER A 40 6.86 0.44 -21.11
N ASN A 41 7.82 0.23 -22.00
CA ASN A 41 7.58 -0.55 -23.22
C ASN A 41 7.07 -1.96 -22.85
N PRO A 42 6.02 -2.49 -23.51
CA PRO A 42 5.44 -3.80 -23.21
C PRO A 42 6.44 -4.96 -23.22
N ASP A 43 7.40 -4.95 -24.15
CA ASP A 43 8.42 -6.02 -24.26
C ASP A 43 9.37 -5.99 -23.05
N ILE A 44 9.78 -4.79 -22.63
CA ILE A 44 10.62 -4.59 -21.44
C ILE A 44 9.85 -5.00 -20.18
N ALA A 45 8.59 -4.56 -20.06
CA ALA A 45 7.75 -4.93 -18.93
C ALA A 45 7.58 -6.46 -18.81
N GLN A 46 7.33 -7.15 -19.94
CA GLN A 46 7.24 -8.62 -19.94
C GLN A 46 8.57 -9.29 -19.58
N LYS A 47 9.71 -8.75 -20.06
CA LYS A 47 11.04 -9.26 -19.70
C LYS A 47 11.28 -9.16 -18.20
N ILE A 48 10.97 -8.01 -17.60
CA ILE A 48 11.12 -7.78 -16.16
C ILE A 48 10.22 -8.74 -15.37
N LEU A 49 8.94 -8.86 -15.72
CA LEU A 49 8.01 -9.76 -15.03
C LEU A 49 8.44 -11.22 -15.07
N LYS A 50 8.96 -11.69 -16.22
CA LYS A 50 9.50 -13.05 -16.36
C LYS A 50 10.80 -13.24 -15.60
N GLY A 51 11.65 -12.23 -15.54
CA GLY A 51 12.89 -12.27 -14.77
C GLY A 51 12.61 -12.35 -13.27
N ILE A 52 11.69 -11.53 -12.75
CA ILE A 52 11.25 -11.60 -11.35
C ILE A 52 10.68 -12.98 -11.01
N GLU A 53 9.81 -13.53 -11.88
CA GLU A 53 9.26 -14.89 -11.69
C GLU A 53 10.37 -15.95 -11.61
N ALA A 54 11.32 -15.91 -12.53
CA ALA A 54 12.42 -16.87 -12.58
C ALA A 54 13.30 -16.80 -11.32
N GLU A 55 13.71 -15.62 -10.90
CA GLU A 55 14.55 -15.47 -9.70
C GLU A 55 13.83 -15.86 -8.41
N LEU A 56 12.53 -15.57 -8.28
CA LEU A 56 11.74 -16.01 -7.13
C LEU A 56 11.59 -17.53 -7.10
N LEU A 57 11.38 -18.19 -8.26
CA LEU A 57 11.32 -19.65 -8.37
C LEU A 57 12.68 -20.28 -8.02
N ASP A 58 13.79 -19.70 -8.43
CA ASP A 58 15.14 -20.16 -8.08
C ASP A 58 15.42 -20.03 -6.57
N ASN A 59 14.76 -19.11 -5.88
CA ASN A 59 14.76 -19.01 -4.42
C ASN A 59 13.78 -19.97 -3.72
N ASN A 60 13.17 -20.92 -4.45
CA ASN A 60 12.18 -21.89 -3.96
C ASN A 60 10.87 -21.27 -3.45
N GLU A 61 10.50 -20.11 -3.96
CA GLU A 61 9.25 -19.46 -3.60
C GLU A 61 8.07 -20.01 -4.41
N ALA A 62 6.88 -20.03 -3.78
CA ALA A 62 5.64 -20.38 -4.47
C ALA A 62 5.11 -19.15 -5.22
N VAL A 63 5.35 -19.10 -6.54
CA VAL A 63 5.08 -17.92 -7.39
C VAL A 63 4.05 -18.24 -8.44
N LEU A 64 3.10 -17.33 -8.63
CA LEU A 64 2.15 -17.32 -9.74
C LEU A 64 2.25 -15.99 -10.49
N ARG A 65 2.61 -16.04 -11.77
CA ARG A 65 2.57 -14.86 -12.63
C ARG A 65 1.28 -14.84 -13.46
N VAL A 66 0.50 -13.79 -13.31
CA VAL A 66 -0.74 -13.58 -14.05
C VAL A 66 -0.45 -13.10 -15.49
N PRO A 67 -1.22 -13.52 -16.52
CA PRO A 67 -0.97 -13.14 -17.90
C PRO A 67 -0.90 -11.63 -18.13
N PHE A 68 0.12 -11.18 -18.88
CA PHE A 68 0.30 -9.80 -19.27
C PHE A 68 -0.66 -9.40 -20.40
N GLY A 69 -1.18 -8.19 -20.37
CA GLY A 69 -2.00 -7.61 -21.44
C GLY A 69 -3.45 -8.14 -21.53
N TRP A 70 -3.89 -8.95 -20.60
CA TRP A 70 -5.26 -9.46 -20.55
C TRP A 70 -6.13 -8.65 -19.61
N TYR A 71 -7.39 -8.44 -19.97
CA TYR A 71 -8.42 -8.00 -19.04
C TYR A 71 -8.72 -9.14 -18.07
N LYS A 72 -8.62 -8.85 -16.79
CA LYS A 72 -8.78 -9.85 -15.72
C LYS A 72 -9.72 -9.29 -14.66
N SER A 73 -10.64 -10.12 -14.17
CA SER A 73 -11.35 -9.84 -12.94
C SER A 73 -10.55 -10.37 -11.76
N PHE A 74 -10.60 -9.67 -10.64
CA PHE A 74 -10.04 -10.14 -9.38
C PHE A 74 -10.91 -9.67 -8.23
N GLU A 75 -10.85 -10.41 -7.15
CA GLU A 75 -11.43 -10.05 -5.86
C GLU A 75 -10.31 -9.96 -4.85
N LEU A 76 -10.25 -8.85 -4.11
CA LEU A 76 -9.21 -8.59 -3.13
C LEU A 76 -9.85 -8.36 -1.76
N SER A 77 -9.41 -9.14 -0.77
CA SER A 77 -9.78 -8.94 0.62
C SER A 77 -8.54 -8.67 1.44
N CYS A 78 -8.40 -7.44 1.92
CA CYS A 78 -7.27 -7.01 2.72
C CYS A 78 -7.64 -6.98 4.21
N LYS A 79 -6.68 -7.36 5.05
CA LYS A 79 -6.77 -7.11 6.50
C LYS A 79 -6.40 -5.65 6.76
N GLY A 80 -7.03 -5.00 7.75
CA GLY A 80 -6.67 -3.66 8.17
C GLY A 80 -5.33 -3.67 8.93
N HIS A 81 -4.23 -3.68 8.20
CA HIS A 81 -2.86 -3.71 8.74
C HIS A 81 -1.94 -2.84 7.88
N PRO A 82 -1.01 -2.07 8.45
CA PRO A 82 -0.10 -1.19 7.70
C PRO A 82 0.66 -1.88 6.57
N LEU A 83 0.99 -3.17 6.71
CA LEU A 83 1.66 -3.96 5.67
C LEU A 83 0.71 -4.56 4.62
N SER A 84 -0.60 -4.30 4.69
CA SER A 84 -1.56 -4.80 3.70
C SER A 84 -1.56 -4.00 2.40
N GLU A 85 -1.11 -2.74 2.45
CA GLU A 85 -1.09 -1.81 1.32
C GLU A 85 0.24 -1.05 1.31
N LEU A 86 1.19 -1.56 0.55
CA LEU A 86 2.51 -0.94 0.39
C LEU A 86 2.71 -0.48 -1.05
N SER A 87 3.14 0.76 -1.24
CA SER A 87 3.60 1.27 -2.53
C SER A 87 5.12 1.38 -2.52
N ARG A 88 5.77 0.87 -3.57
CA ARG A 88 7.22 0.96 -3.77
C ARG A 88 7.51 1.35 -5.21
N THR A 89 8.41 2.29 -5.38
CA THR A 89 8.94 2.66 -6.69
C THR A 89 10.37 2.14 -6.81
N ILE A 90 10.62 1.29 -7.80
CA ILE A 90 11.94 0.71 -8.05
C ILE A 90 12.56 1.38 -9.26
N THR A 91 13.70 2.02 -9.08
CA THR A 91 14.41 2.76 -10.11
C THR A 91 15.81 2.20 -10.33
N THR A 92 16.43 2.56 -11.46
CA THR A 92 17.83 2.20 -11.78
C THR A 92 18.85 3.11 -11.11
N GLU A 93 18.41 4.19 -10.48
CA GLU A 93 19.30 5.08 -9.75
C GLU A 93 19.93 4.36 -8.56
N PRO A 94 21.19 4.67 -8.20
CA PRO A 94 21.77 4.15 -6.98
C PRO A 94 20.84 4.54 -5.82
N GLU A 95 20.57 3.59 -4.96
CA GLU A 95 19.95 3.89 -3.67
C GLU A 95 20.94 4.83 -2.96
N GLU A 96 20.65 6.13 -2.89
CA GLU A 96 21.06 6.85 -1.69
C GLU A 96 20.38 6.05 -0.58
N GLU A 97 21.19 5.47 0.30
CA GLU A 97 20.68 4.66 1.43
C GLU A 97 19.62 5.49 2.16
N SER A 98 18.42 5.47 1.68
CA SER A 98 17.27 5.69 2.51
C SER A 98 17.21 4.42 3.37
N GLU A 99 18.02 4.43 4.45
CA GLU A 99 17.69 3.68 5.64
C GLU A 99 16.18 3.66 5.72
N ASP A 100 15.60 2.46 5.85
CA ASP A 100 14.15 2.24 5.95
C ASP A 100 13.47 3.57 6.23
N SER A 101 12.76 4.11 5.24
CA SER A 101 11.93 5.25 5.57
C SER A 101 10.95 4.73 6.62
N GLU A 102 11.44 4.62 7.86
CA GLU A 102 10.69 5.07 8.99
C GLU A 102 10.15 6.38 8.45
N GLU A 103 8.86 6.41 8.14
CA GLU A 103 8.15 7.63 7.79
C GLU A 103 8.86 8.72 8.59
N GLU A 104 9.58 9.64 7.89
CA GLU A 104 9.97 10.87 8.58
C GLU A 104 8.71 11.24 9.32
N PRO A 105 8.74 11.50 10.62
CA PRO A 105 7.53 11.80 11.35
C PRO A 105 6.86 12.90 10.55
N SER A 106 5.94 12.49 9.68
CA SER A 106 5.13 13.40 8.89
C SER A 106 4.61 14.35 9.94
N GLU A 107 4.81 15.65 9.76
CA GLU A 107 4.25 16.63 10.69
C GLU A 107 2.87 16.12 11.04
N PRO A 108 2.55 15.93 12.34
CA PRO A 108 1.34 15.23 12.74
C PRO A 108 0.19 15.80 11.93
N SER A 109 -0.41 14.94 11.11
CA SER A 109 -1.46 15.36 10.18
C SER A 109 -2.55 16.00 11.01
N LYS A 110 -2.81 17.30 10.80
CA LYS A 110 -3.87 18.01 11.52
C LYS A 110 -5.21 17.60 10.92
N MET A 111 -6.08 17.07 11.74
CA MET A 111 -7.45 16.77 11.36
C MET A 111 -8.36 17.96 11.63
N PHE A 112 -9.32 18.16 10.72
CA PHE A 112 -10.29 19.23 10.83
C PHE A 112 -11.69 18.68 10.58
N ILE A 113 -12.69 19.29 11.18
CA ILE A 113 -14.09 19.02 10.91
C ILE A 113 -14.62 20.12 10.01
N LEU A 114 -15.17 19.72 8.85
CA LEU A 114 -15.89 20.59 7.93
C LEU A 114 -17.39 20.40 8.17
N GLU A 115 -18.10 21.48 8.52
CA GLU A 115 -19.57 21.48 8.63
C GLU A 115 -20.24 21.77 7.28
N GLU A 116 -21.53 21.46 7.17
CA GLU A 116 -22.30 21.62 5.94
C GLU A 116 -22.38 23.09 5.46
N ASP A 117 -22.21 24.04 6.37
CA ASP A 117 -22.18 25.48 6.09
C ASP A 117 -20.81 25.98 5.59
N GLY A 118 -19.82 25.08 5.50
CA GLY A 118 -18.47 25.36 5.03
C GLY A 118 -17.50 25.82 6.11
N ASN A 119 -17.92 25.88 7.37
CA ASN A 119 -17.02 26.22 8.48
C ASN A 119 -16.07 25.05 8.79
N ILE A 120 -14.80 25.39 9.06
CA ILE A 120 -13.74 24.42 9.39
C ILE A 120 -13.30 24.63 10.83
N PHE A 121 -13.30 23.55 11.60
CA PHE A 121 -12.92 23.55 13.01
C PHE A 121 -11.77 22.55 13.24
N ASP A 122 -10.85 22.91 14.11
CA ASP A 122 -9.88 21.95 14.64
C ASP A 122 -10.61 20.88 15.45
N VAL A 123 -10.20 19.62 15.33
CA VAL A 123 -10.84 18.49 16.04
C VAL A 123 -10.77 18.64 17.57
N GLU A 124 -9.74 19.33 18.09
CA GLU A 124 -9.60 19.57 19.53
C GLU A 124 -10.56 20.65 20.04
N GLU A 125 -10.87 21.64 19.21
CA GLU A 125 -11.73 22.79 19.56
C GLU A 125 -13.21 22.57 19.23
N TYR A 126 -13.52 21.52 18.44
CA TYR A 126 -14.88 21.27 17.95
C TYR A 126 -15.83 20.81 19.07
N ASN A 127 -16.98 21.44 19.16
CA ASN A 127 -18.03 21.07 20.10
C ASN A 127 -18.86 19.88 19.60
N TYR A 128 -18.47 18.66 19.96
CA TYR A 128 -19.08 17.43 19.51
C TYR A 128 -20.53 17.25 20.02
N LYS A 129 -21.51 17.60 19.22
CA LYS A 129 -22.93 17.28 19.48
C LYS A 129 -23.22 15.79 19.24
N ASN A 130 -22.47 15.14 18.36
CA ASN A 130 -22.61 13.74 17.99
C ASN A 130 -21.51 12.89 18.66
N LYS A 131 -21.92 12.01 19.58
CA LYS A 131 -20.99 11.11 20.29
C LYS A 131 -20.27 10.14 19.32
N THR A 132 -20.92 9.71 18.23
CA THR A 132 -20.33 8.80 17.25
C THR A 132 -19.24 9.50 16.46
N LEU A 133 -19.42 10.79 16.11
CA LEU A 133 -18.38 11.58 15.46
C LEU A 133 -17.16 11.73 16.36
N ARG A 134 -17.34 11.99 17.66
CA ARG A 134 -16.23 12.04 18.61
C ARG A 134 -15.49 10.69 18.68
N GLN A 135 -16.20 9.57 18.71
CA GLN A 135 -15.60 8.24 18.71
C GLN A 135 -14.82 7.94 17.42
N LEU A 136 -15.30 8.43 16.29
CA LEU A 136 -14.58 8.32 15.01
C LEU A 136 -13.26 9.06 15.07
N VAL A 137 -13.29 10.33 15.48
CA VAL A 137 -12.07 11.14 15.60
C VAL A 137 -11.07 10.50 16.59
N ASP A 138 -11.52 10.06 17.76
CA ASP A 138 -10.66 9.38 18.74
C ASP A 138 -10.04 8.09 18.19
N HIS A 139 -10.74 7.40 17.28
CA HIS A 139 -10.23 6.21 16.60
C HIS A 139 -9.16 6.58 15.56
N GLU A 140 -9.43 7.56 14.70
CA GLU A 140 -8.50 8.01 13.67
C GLU A 140 -7.22 8.65 14.26
N GLU A 141 -7.34 9.30 15.41
CA GLU A 141 -6.20 9.81 16.18
C GLU A 141 -5.43 8.74 16.96
N GLY A 142 -5.85 7.46 16.86
CA GLY A 142 -5.24 6.35 17.61
C GLY A 142 -5.45 6.38 19.12
N LYS A 143 -6.35 7.24 19.63
CA LYS A 143 -6.67 7.35 21.06
C LYS A 143 -7.48 6.17 21.59
N THR A 144 -8.12 5.38 20.71
CA THR A 144 -8.91 4.19 21.08
C THR A 144 -8.30 2.94 20.48
N LYS A 145 -8.17 1.86 21.26
CA LYS A 145 -7.75 0.55 20.78
C LYS A 145 -8.85 -0.05 19.91
N ASP A 146 -8.46 -0.63 18.77
CA ASP A 146 -9.37 -1.43 17.96
C ASP A 146 -9.89 -2.61 18.78
N THR A 147 -11.21 -2.63 19.03
CA THR A 147 -11.87 -3.68 19.80
C THR A 147 -12.47 -4.76 18.90
N GLY A 148 -12.18 -4.78 17.60
CA GLY A 148 -12.78 -5.68 16.61
C GLY A 148 -14.29 -5.46 16.38
N LYS A 149 -14.86 -4.38 16.93
CA LYS A 149 -16.24 -3.97 16.68
C LYS A 149 -16.34 -3.13 15.42
N GLN A 150 -17.56 -3.05 14.87
CA GLN A 150 -17.85 -2.26 13.68
C GLN A 150 -17.32 -0.82 13.80
N PRO A 151 -16.52 -0.31 12.85
CA PRO A 151 -15.92 1.01 12.92
C PRO A 151 -16.96 2.12 13.13
N PRO A 152 -16.63 3.20 13.84
CA PRO A 152 -17.57 4.30 14.13
C PRO A 152 -18.22 4.92 12.90
N HIS A 153 -17.50 5.05 11.78
CA HIS A 153 -18.01 5.63 10.54
C HIS A 153 -19.19 4.85 9.95
N VAL A 154 -19.24 3.52 10.12
CA VAL A 154 -20.38 2.70 9.66
C VAL A 154 -21.68 3.07 10.38
N ARG A 155 -21.60 3.64 11.58
CA ARG A 155 -22.76 4.10 12.37
C ARG A 155 -23.23 5.50 11.98
N LEU A 156 -22.37 6.29 11.30
CA LEU A 156 -22.70 7.63 10.83
C LEU A 156 -23.50 7.64 9.52
N ILE A 157 -23.42 6.53 8.75
CA ILE A 157 -24.05 6.44 7.41
C ILE A 157 -25.50 5.93 7.48
N LYS A 158 -26.03 5.58 8.65
CA LYS A 158 -27.40 5.08 8.82
C LYS A 158 -28.38 6.19 9.04
#